data_aa10f65f901dc5198d2d206b6d46bf18
#
_entry.id   aa10f65f901dc5198d2d206b6d46bf18
#
_cell.length_a   1.000
_cell.length_b   1.000
_cell.length_c   1.000
_cell.angle_alpha   90.00
_cell.angle_beta   90.00
_cell.angle_gamma   90.00
#
_symmetry.space_group_name_H-M   'P 1'
#
loop_
_entity.id
_entity.type
_entity.pdbx_description
1 polymer ?
#
loop_
_entity_poly.entity_id
_entity_poly.type
_entity_poly.pdbx_seq_one_letter_code
_entity_poly.pdbx_strand_id
1 'polypeptide(L)'
;MTHPTHAAVRPALVVLGLVVGLAGCSGSGGANSQAAASTSPAPVAASTSSPAPAAGGECGSAQAEVQAGVGVTGHVTGVEIVGQCTTAQVSTSLGTTTDDVDAAVGICRIAAVQAYSHGVSTVNVAASDGKGLAIGINGGECIAVPAG
;
A
#
# COMPACT_ATOMS: atom_id res chain seq x y z
N MET A 1 -5.01 -34.20 -35.57
CA MET A 1 -4.83 -32.89 -34.89
C MET A 1 -6.18 -32.49 -34.35
N THR A 2 -6.45 -32.74 -33.07
CA THR A 2 -7.75 -32.61 -32.42
C THR A 2 -7.67 -31.39 -31.49
N HIS A 3 -8.48 -30.37 -31.74
CA HIS A 3 -8.61 -29.17 -30.91
C HIS A 3 -9.53 -29.46 -29.71
N PRO A 4 -9.15 -29.16 -28.47
CA PRO A 4 -10.07 -29.21 -27.34
C PRO A 4 -10.87 -27.89 -27.28
N THR A 5 -12.17 -28.04 -27.25
CA THR A 5 -13.18 -27.00 -27.09
C THR A 5 -13.24 -26.60 -25.61
N HIS A 6 -12.84 -25.40 -25.25
CA HIS A 6 -13.00 -24.86 -23.88
C HIS A 6 -14.44 -24.36 -23.69
N ALA A 7 -15.16 -25.06 -22.82
CA ALA A 7 -16.49 -24.62 -22.37
C ALA A 7 -16.36 -23.40 -21.44
N ALA A 8 -17.03 -22.33 -21.82
CA ALA A 8 -17.15 -21.11 -21.02
C ALA A 8 -18.15 -21.33 -19.86
N VAL A 9 -17.66 -21.33 -18.64
CA VAL A 9 -18.49 -21.29 -17.43
C VAL A 9 -18.75 -19.83 -17.09
N ARG A 10 -20.00 -19.41 -17.17
CA ARG A 10 -20.49 -18.10 -16.73
C ARG A 10 -20.80 -18.17 -15.23
N PRO A 11 -20.21 -17.32 -14.37
CA PRO A 11 -20.70 -17.16 -13.02
C PRO A 11 -21.88 -16.21 -12.99
N ALA A 12 -22.93 -16.62 -12.28
CA ALA A 12 -24.15 -15.84 -12.04
C ALA A 12 -23.86 -14.72 -11.03
N LEU A 13 -24.30 -13.52 -11.38
CA LEU A 13 -24.34 -12.36 -10.50
C LEU A 13 -25.40 -12.58 -9.41
N VAL A 14 -24.98 -12.60 -8.17
CA VAL A 14 -25.84 -12.42 -7.01
C VAL A 14 -25.64 -11.00 -6.48
N VAL A 15 -26.61 -10.15 -6.78
CA VAL A 15 -26.71 -8.80 -6.19
C VAL A 15 -27.43 -8.95 -4.85
N LEU A 16 -26.71 -8.73 -3.75
CA LEU A 16 -27.32 -8.58 -2.44
C LEU A 16 -27.11 -7.15 -1.98
N GLY A 17 -28.17 -6.35 -2.07
CA GLY A 17 -28.21 -5.01 -1.53
C GLY A 17 -28.33 -5.04 0.00
N LEU A 18 -27.58 -4.18 0.69
CA LEU A 18 -27.86 -3.81 2.06
C LEU A 18 -27.72 -2.29 2.22
N VAL A 19 -28.85 -1.68 2.51
CA VAL A 19 -29.05 -0.30 2.94
C VAL A 19 -28.86 -0.24 4.45
N VAL A 20 -28.56 0.96 5.00
CA VAL A 20 -28.58 1.44 6.41
C VAL A 20 -27.20 1.90 6.84
N GLY A 21 -27.00 3.04 7.41
CA GLY A 21 -27.80 4.03 8.08
C GLY A 21 -26.91 5.18 8.50
N LEU A 22 -27.46 6.39 8.38
CA LEU A 22 -26.88 7.62 8.92
C LEU A 22 -26.96 7.62 10.46
N ALA A 23 -25.86 7.90 11.13
CA ALA A 23 -25.87 8.42 12.48
C ALA A 23 -24.86 9.55 12.58
N GLY A 24 -25.38 10.75 12.71
CA GLY A 24 -24.66 11.97 12.93
C GLY A 24 -24.12 12.04 14.38
N CYS A 25 -22.96 12.69 14.51
CA CYS A 25 -22.54 13.30 15.76
C CYS A 25 -22.09 14.73 15.48
N SER A 26 -22.96 15.66 15.82
CA SER A 26 -22.63 17.07 16.04
C SER A 26 -21.84 17.18 17.34
N GLY A 27 -20.67 17.74 17.30
CA GLY A 27 -19.85 18.11 18.45
C GLY A 27 -19.41 19.56 18.32
N SER A 28 -20.18 20.43 18.97
CA SER A 28 -19.93 21.88 19.11
C SER A 28 -18.80 22.17 20.09
N GLY A 29 -18.05 23.24 19.83
CA GLY A 29 -17.59 24.10 20.90
C GLY A 29 -16.12 24.14 21.19
N GLY A 30 -15.56 25.35 21.09
CA GLY A 30 -14.31 25.69 21.74
C GLY A 30 -13.48 26.76 21.02
N ALA A 31 -14.04 27.97 20.94
CA ALA A 31 -13.22 29.15 20.70
C ALA A 31 -12.34 29.40 21.93
N ASN A 32 -11.04 29.42 21.77
CA ASN A 32 -10.13 30.03 22.75
C ASN A 32 -9.14 30.91 22.01
N SER A 33 -9.47 32.18 21.97
CA SER A 33 -8.54 33.25 21.62
C SER A 33 -7.57 33.43 22.77
N GLN A 34 -6.30 33.26 22.51
CA GLN A 34 -5.25 33.82 23.38
C GLN A 34 -4.14 34.44 22.56
N ALA A 35 -3.95 35.71 22.85
CA ALA A 35 -3.04 36.63 22.19
C ALA A 35 -1.56 36.40 22.55
N ALA A 36 -0.72 36.69 21.56
CA ALA A 36 0.60 37.29 21.62
C ALA A 36 1.61 36.84 22.70
N ALA A 37 2.68 36.22 22.22
CA ALA A 37 4.04 36.58 22.60
C ALA A 37 5.01 36.11 21.49
N SER A 38 5.56 37.08 20.79
CA SER A 38 6.70 36.89 19.89
C SER A 38 7.92 36.47 20.72
N THR A 39 8.35 35.25 20.55
CA THR A 39 9.68 34.83 20.92
C THR A 39 10.25 34.02 19.75
N SER A 40 11.24 34.63 19.10
CA SER A 40 12.01 34.04 18.01
C SER A 40 12.78 32.81 18.55
N PRO A 41 12.51 31.60 18.10
CA PRO A 41 13.39 30.48 18.42
C PRO A 41 14.49 30.36 17.37
N ALA A 42 15.72 30.23 17.86
CA ALA A 42 16.91 29.88 17.09
C ALA A 42 16.68 28.58 16.26
N PRO A 43 17.38 28.43 15.12
CA PRO A 43 17.29 27.21 14.34
C PRO A 43 17.94 26.06 15.10
N VAL A 44 17.14 25.23 15.71
CA VAL A 44 17.56 23.90 16.15
C VAL A 44 17.75 23.06 14.90
N ALA A 45 19.00 22.70 14.63
CA ALA A 45 19.32 21.68 13.65
C ALA A 45 18.58 20.39 14.04
N ALA A 46 17.50 20.09 13.34
CA ALA A 46 16.82 18.83 13.44
C ALA A 46 17.76 17.75 12.87
N SER A 47 18.47 17.07 13.76
CA SER A 47 19.10 15.81 13.43
C SER A 47 17.97 14.84 13.09
N THR A 48 17.71 14.65 11.81
CA THR A 48 16.82 13.62 11.29
C THR A 48 17.55 12.28 11.45
N SER A 49 17.57 11.76 12.67
CA SER A 49 17.86 10.35 12.88
C SER A 49 16.68 9.58 12.33
N SER A 50 16.84 9.07 11.12
CA SER A 50 15.94 8.04 10.58
C SER A 50 15.93 6.90 11.60
N PRO A 51 14.80 6.52 12.20
CA PRO A 51 14.78 5.39 13.09
C PRO A 51 15.18 4.16 12.29
N ALA A 52 16.24 3.48 12.77
CA ALA A 52 16.61 2.18 12.23
C ALA A 52 15.40 1.25 12.35
N PRO A 53 15.10 0.42 11.33
CA PRO A 53 13.99 -0.51 11.38
C PRO A 53 14.17 -1.41 12.59
N ALA A 54 13.15 -1.45 13.45
CA ALA A 54 13.09 -2.36 14.58
C ALA A 54 13.03 -3.79 14.04
N ALA A 55 14.17 -4.47 14.01
CA ALA A 55 14.25 -5.87 13.66
C ALA A 55 13.50 -6.68 14.73
N GLY A 56 12.40 -7.36 14.34
CA GLY A 56 11.85 -8.44 15.14
C GLY A 56 10.56 -8.15 15.91
N GLY A 57 9.56 -7.53 15.28
CA GLY A 57 8.17 -7.53 15.74
C GLY A 57 7.27 -8.16 14.67
N GLU A 58 5.96 -8.07 14.82
CA GLU A 58 4.96 -8.53 13.84
C GLU A 58 5.25 -8.05 12.40
N CYS A 59 5.93 -6.91 12.25
CA CYS A 59 6.43 -6.40 10.97
C CYS A 59 7.43 -7.33 10.29
N GLY A 60 8.27 -8.02 11.05
CA GLY A 60 9.31 -8.90 10.49
C GLY A 60 8.73 -10.13 9.79
N SER A 61 7.67 -10.72 10.33
CA SER A 61 6.96 -11.82 9.67
C SER A 61 6.21 -11.34 8.43
N ALA A 62 5.54 -10.19 8.50
CA ALA A 62 4.87 -9.57 7.35
C ALA A 62 5.84 -9.35 6.19
N GLN A 63 7.02 -8.80 6.45
CA GLN A 63 8.03 -8.58 5.41
C GLN A 63 8.45 -9.89 4.75
N ALA A 64 8.74 -10.93 5.54
CA ALA A 64 9.17 -12.22 5.02
C ALA A 64 8.09 -12.88 4.16
N GLU A 65 6.83 -12.82 4.59
CA GLU A 65 5.70 -13.41 3.86
C GLU A 65 5.37 -12.64 2.58
N VAL A 66 5.38 -11.31 2.62
CA VAL A 66 5.23 -10.49 1.40
C VAL A 66 6.38 -10.80 0.43
N GLN A 67 7.62 -10.82 0.92
CA GLN A 67 8.80 -11.13 0.08
C GLN A 67 8.67 -12.51 -0.57
N ALA A 68 8.23 -13.53 0.18
CA ALA A 68 8.04 -14.87 -0.35
C ALA A 68 6.92 -14.90 -1.41
N GLY A 69 5.81 -14.20 -1.16
CA GLY A 69 4.67 -14.15 -2.08
C GLY A 69 5.00 -13.47 -3.41
N VAL A 70 5.71 -12.33 -3.38
CA VAL A 70 6.02 -11.57 -4.60
C VAL A 70 7.31 -12.01 -5.28
N GLY A 71 8.19 -12.71 -4.58
CA GLY A 71 9.49 -13.15 -5.11
C GLY A 71 9.39 -14.04 -6.36
N VAL A 72 8.28 -14.74 -6.51
CA VAL A 72 8.02 -15.62 -7.67
C VAL A 72 7.75 -14.85 -8.97
N THR A 73 7.51 -13.55 -8.91
CA THR A 73 7.22 -12.72 -10.11
C THR A 73 8.45 -12.38 -10.93
N GLY A 74 9.65 -12.54 -10.38
CA GLY A 74 10.94 -12.30 -11.06
C GLY A 74 11.31 -10.82 -11.23
N HIS A 75 10.44 -9.88 -10.85
CA HIS A 75 10.69 -8.44 -10.99
C HIS A 75 10.96 -7.74 -9.66
N VAL A 76 10.69 -8.38 -8.53
CA VAL A 76 10.87 -7.79 -7.21
C VAL A 76 12.32 -7.85 -6.78
N THR A 77 12.88 -6.71 -6.40
CA THR A 77 14.27 -6.56 -5.92
C THR A 77 14.34 -6.43 -4.40
N GLY A 78 13.24 -6.04 -3.75
CA GLY A 78 13.18 -5.96 -2.29
C GLY A 78 11.79 -5.64 -1.78
N VAL A 79 11.55 -5.99 -0.52
CA VAL A 79 10.35 -5.62 0.25
C VAL A 79 10.80 -5.04 1.58
N GLU A 80 10.20 -3.94 1.97
CA GLU A 80 10.41 -3.30 3.26
C GLU A 80 9.07 -2.94 3.89
N ILE A 81 8.92 -3.20 5.20
CA ILE A 81 7.74 -2.74 5.95
C ILE A 81 8.13 -1.47 6.72
N VAL A 82 7.46 -0.37 6.43
CA VAL A 82 7.75 0.96 6.97
C VAL A 82 6.55 1.57 7.69
N GLY A 83 6.74 2.75 8.31
CA GLY A 83 5.65 3.50 8.91
C GLY A 83 5.00 2.77 10.09
N GLN A 84 5.78 2.18 10.99
CA GLN A 84 5.26 1.42 12.14
C GLN A 84 4.34 0.25 11.70
N CYS A 85 4.78 -0.53 10.73
CA CYS A 85 4.06 -1.65 10.13
C CYS A 85 2.81 -1.27 9.31
N THR A 86 2.65 -0.02 8.92
CA THR A 86 1.46 0.40 8.17
C THR A 86 1.61 0.29 6.66
N THR A 87 2.84 0.26 6.14
CA THR A 87 3.08 0.30 4.69
C THR A 87 4.11 -0.75 4.27
N ALA A 88 3.75 -1.56 3.28
CA ALA A 88 4.67 -2.43 2.56
C ALA A 88 5.18 -1.71 1.31
N GLN A 89 6.48 -1.48 1.25
CA GLN A 89 7.18 -0.96 0.07
C GLN A 89 7.79 -2.11 -0.71
N VAL A 90 7.39 -2.27 -1.96
CA VAL A 90 7.91 -3.28 -2.88
C VAL A 90 8.72 -2.58 -3.95
N SER A 91 10.01 -2.80 -3.95
CA SER A 91 10.94 -2.30 -4.97
C SER A 91 11.02 -3.31 -6.11
N THR A 92 11.03 -2.82 -7.36
CA THR A 92 11.08 -3.67 -8.54
C THR A 92 12.17 -3.25 -9.53
N SER A 93 12.46 -4.11 -10.48
CA SER A 93 13.28 -3.81 -11.66
C SER A 93 12.46 -3.28 -12.83
N LEU A 94 11.17 -3.06 -12.65
CA LEU A 94 10.26 -2.56 -13.68
C LEU A 94 10.60 -1.12 -14.07
N GLY A 95 10.31 -0.76 -15.33
CA GLY A 95 10.32 0.62 -15.80
C GLY A 95 8.98 1.32 -15.57
N THR A 96 8.66 2.26 -16.46
CA THR A 96 7.43 3.07 -16.39
C THR A 96 6.55 2.93 -17.64
N THR A 97 6.74 1.85 -18.41
CA THR A 97 5.87 1.56 -19.57
C THR A 97 4.50 1.06 -19.10
N THR A 98 3.51 1.06 -19.97
CA THR A 98 2.18 0.55 -19.64
C THR A 98 2.22 -0.90 -19.17
N ASP A 99 3.01 -1.75 -19.83
CA ASP A 99 3.16 -3.16 -19.46
C ASP A 99 3.81 -3.31 -18.07
N ASP A 100 4.79 -2.45 -17.74
CA ASP A 100 5.41 -2.42 -16.42
C ASP A 100 4.42 -2.01 -15.32
N VAL A 101 3.57 -1.03 -15.62
CA VAL A 101 2.52 -0.58 -14.69
C VAL A 101 1.49 -1.68 -14.44
N ASP A 102 1.07 -2.39 -15.49
CA ASP A 102 0.15 -3.53 -15.36
C ASP A 102 0.78 -4.68 -14.55
N ALA A 103 2.06 -4.97 -14.79
CA ALA A 103 2.82 -5.93 -14.00
C ALA A 103 2.91 -5.49 -12.52
N ALA A 104 3.15 -4.21 -12.25
CA ALA A 104 3.21 -3.65 -10.90
C ALA A 104 1.86 -3.75 -10.17
N VAL A 105 0.72 -3.54 -10.84
CA VAL A 105 -0.61 -3.77 -10.27
C VAL A 105 -0.81 -5.24 -9.90
N GLY A 106 -0.31 -6.16 -10.74
CA GLY A 106 -0.30 -7.60 -10.44
C GLY A 106 0.52 -7.92 -9.17
N ILE A 107 1.74 -7.38 -9.07
CA ILE A 107 2.62 -7.53 -7.89
C ILE A 107 1.95 -6.95 -6.64
N CYS A 108 1.34 -5.75 -6.76
CA CYS A 108 0.61 -5.10 -5.66
C CYS A 108 -0.49 -6.03 -5.11
N ARG A 109 -1.29 -6.67 -5.96
CA ARG A 109 -2.36 -7.58 -5.53
C ARG A 109 -1.83 -8.78 -4.76
N ILE A 110 -0.71 -9.37 -5.20
CA ILE A 110 -0.08 -10.49 -4.51
C ILE A 110 0.45 -10.03 -3.14
N ALA A 111 1.17 -8.90 -3.10
CA ALA A 111 1.69 -8.31 -1.87
C ALA A 111 0.57 -7.97 -0.87
N ALA A 112 -0.54 -7.43 -1.36
CA ALA A 112 -1.68 -6.99 -0.55
C ALA A 112 -2.30 -8.15 0.25
N VAL A 113 -2.45 -9.33 -0.35
CA VAL A 113 -2.99 -10.51 0.32
C VAL A 113 -2.17 -10.85 1.58
N GLN A 114 -0.85 -10.84 1.48
CA GLN A 114 0.04 -11.14 2.60
C GLN A 114 0.11 -9.98 3.58
N ALA A 115 0.35 -8.76 3.08
CA ALA A 115 0.53 -7.58 3.91
C ALA A 115 -0.70 -7.29 4.80
N TYR A 116 -1.90 -7.35 4.24
CA TYR A 116 -3.13 -7.02 4.97
C TYR A 116 -3.49 -8.05 6.05
N SER A 117 -3.09 -9.31 5.90
CA SER A 117 -3.27 -10.33 6.95
C SER A 117 -2.45 -10.03 8.21
N HIS A 118 -1.40 -9.22 8.09
CA HIS A 118 -0.54 -8.76 9.18
C HIS A 118 -0.87 -7.36 9.68
N GLY A 119 -2.01 -6.78 9.27
CA GLY A 119 -2.42 -5.44 9.70
C GLY A 119 -1.74 -4.30 8.97
N VAL A 120 -0.94 -4.57 7.93
CA VAL A 120 -0.43 -3.52 7.05
C VAL A 120 -1.59 -2.88 6.31
N SER A 121 -1.61 -1.55 6.23
CA SER A 121 -2.73 -0.80 5.66
C SER A 121 -2.56 -0.46 4.19
N THR A 122 -1.30 -0.37 3.74
CA THR A 122 -0.96 0.12 2.40
C THR A 122 0.14 -0.71 1.78
N VAL A 123 0.05 -0.94 0.48
CA VAL A 123 1.11 -1.52 -0.35
C VAL A 123 1.48 -0.53 -1.43
N ASN A 124 2.76 -0.22 -1.57
CA ASN A 124 3.31 0.60 -2.65
C ASN A 124 4.27 -0.24 -3.48
N VAL A 125 4.14 -0.18 -4.80
CA VAL A 125 5.08 -0.81 -5.73
C VAL A 125 5.80 0.29 -6.50
N ALA A 126 7.13 0.26 -6.44
CA ALA A 126 7.99 1.24 -7.06
C ALA A 126 8.81 0.64 -8.23
N ALA A 127 9.02 1.45 -9.25
CA ALA A 127 9.90 1.20 -10.38
C ALA A 127 11.38 1.19 -9.94
N SER A 128 12.25 0.78 -10.85
CA SER A 128 13.71 0.78 -10.65
C SER A 128 14.31 2.16 -10.37
N ASP A 129 13.65 3.23 -10.80
CA ASP A 129 14.02 4.64 -10.54
C ASP A 129 13.37 5.21 -9.28
N GLY A 130 12.62 4.41 -8.53
CA GLY A 130 11.92 4.79 -7.30
C GLY A 130 10.57 5.45 -7.51
N LYS A 131 10.11 5.64 -8.74
CA LYS A 131 8.76 6.17 -9.00
C LYS A 131 7.69 5.14 -8.63
N GLY A 132 6.58 5.61 -8.07
CA GLY A 132 5.43 4.75 -7.79
C GLY A 132 4.78 4.24 -9.08
N LEU A 133 4.50 2.95 -9.15
CA LEU A 133 3.80 2.31 -10.26
C LEU A 133 2.40 1.87 -9.88
N ALA A 134 2.23 1.34 -8.67
CA ALA A 134 0.93 0.89 -8.17
C ALA A 134 0.82 1.13 -6.66
N ILE A 135 -0.41 1.32 -6.22
CA ILE A 135 -0.75 1.46 -4.80
C ILE A 135 -2.00 0.64 -4.48
N GLY A 136 -1.99 0.00 -3.32
CA GLY A 136 -3.13 -0.69 -2.73
C GLY A 136 -3.38 -0.20 -1.31
N ILE A 137 -4.65 -0.12 -0.92
CA ILE A 137 -5.08 0.21 0.44
C ILE A 137 -5.95 -0.92 0.94
N ASN A 138 -5.80 -1.30 2.20
CA ASN A 138 -6.57 -2.38 2.82
C ASN A 138 -8.09 -2.12 2.68
N GLY A 139 -8.81 -3.11 2.16
CA GLY A 139 -10.23 -2.98 1.82
C GLY A 139 -10.51 -2.40 0.43
N GLY A 140 -9.48 -1.98 -0.32
CA GLY A 140 -9.57 -1.49 -1.69
C GLY A 140 -8.81 -2.36 -2.68
N GLU A 141 -8.90 -1.99 -3.95
CA GLU A 141 -8.13 -2.64 -5.01
C GLU A 141 -6.77 -1.96 -5.21
N CYS A 142 -5.82 -2.72 -5.76
CA CYS A 142 -4.58 -2.13 -6.26
C CYS A 142 -4.84 -1.38 -7.57
N ILE A 143 -4.41 -0.14 -7.61
CA ILE A 143 -4.55 0.74 -8.77
C ILE A 143 -3.19 1.23 -9.27
N ALA A 144 -3.10 1.53 -10.55
CA ALA A 144 -1.95 2.18 -11.14
C ALA A 144 -1.78 3.60 -10.60
N VAL A 145 -0.54 4.01 -10.35
CA VAL A 145 -0.21 5.40 -10.04
C VAL A 145 0.02 6.12 -11.38
N PRO A 146 -0.66 7.26 -11.62
CA PRO A 146 -0.44 8.02 -12.84
C PRO A 146 1.02 8.48 -12.93
N ALA A 147 1.65 8.29 -14.09
CA ALA A 147 2.95 8.87 -14.36
C ALA A 147 2.83 10.41 -14.32
N GLY A 148 3.49 11.04 -13.34
CA GLY A 148 3.59 12.49 -13.23
C GLY A 148 4.65 13.07 -14.16
#